data_05ccbdb6edfe5f0619c0a10223088505
#
_entry.id   05ccbdb6edfe5f0619c0a10223088505
#
_cell.length_a   1.000
_cell.length_b   1.000
_cell.length_c   1.000
_cell.angle_alpha   90.00
_cell.angle_beta   90.00
_cell.angle_gamma   90.00
#
_symmetry.space_group_name_H-M   'P 1'
#
loop_
_entity.id
_entity.type
_entity.pdbx_description
1 polymer ?
#
loop_
_entity_poly.entity_id
_entity_poly.type
_entity_poly.pdbx_seq_one_letter_code
_entity_poly.pdbx_strand_id
1 'polypeptide(L)'
;EREAEAYRVAVRSLAKFTQTEVTPIDSARLASSGLFRRPLDRRGRMYDLHSNAPCSTEFAISRFLTPMLAQTGWALFVDCDVVFRGSPLAMPLDDSKAVMVVKHRPLPAEGTKMDGQAQQAYERKNWSSVIAWNCDHPANRRLTLQDVNERPGRDLHAFYWLHDDEIGELSSEWNWLVNVTPKPGDPKICHFTNGGPWLPDWRGAPYDELWLKESGNGV
;
A
#
# COMPACT_ATOMS: atom_id res chain seq x y z
N GLU A 1 -8.57 -1.97 15.45
CA GLU A 1 -7.52 -2.41 16.39
C GLU A 1 -6.38 -3.18 15.71
N ARG A 2 -6.67 -4.15 14.80
CA ARG A 2 -5.67 -4.97 14.10
C ARG A 2 -4.71 -4.13 13.25
N GLU A 3 -5.23 -3.15 12.54
CA GLU A 3 -4.44 -2.25 11.70
C GLU A 3 -3.59 -1.27 12.51
N ALA A 4 -4.06 -0.89 13.71
CA ALA A 4 -3.24 -0.08 14.61
C ALA A 4 -2.01 -0.85 15.12
N GLU A 5 -2.09 -2.17 15.27
CA GLU A 5 -0.94 -3.02 15.60
C GLU A 5 0.01 -3.11 14.40
N ALA A 6 -0.51 -3.42 13.20
CA ALA A 6 0.27 -3.48 11.98
C ALA A 6 1.01 -2.16 11.71
N TYR A 7 0.33 -1.02 11.83
CA TYR A 7 0.94 0.30 11.72
C TYR A 7 2.10 0.49 12.71
N ARG A 8 1.92 0.11 13.99
CA ARG A 8 2.99 0.22 14.99
C ARG A 8 4.20 -0.64 14.63
N VAL A 9 3.98 -1.85 14.12
CA VAL A 9 5.04 -2.76 13.68
C VAL A 9 5.79 -2.17 12.49
N ALA A 10 5.07 -1.66 11.49
CA ALA A 10 5.68 -1.00 10.34
C ALA A 10 6.57 0.18 10.76
N VAL A 11 6.05 1.08 11.60
CA VAL A 11 6.79 2.25 12.10
C VAL A 11 8.02 1.84 12.92
N ARG A 12 7.89 0.86 13.84
CA ARG A 12 9.02 0.39 14.65
C ARG A 12 10.10 -0.27 13.82
N SER A 13 9.72 -1.09 12.85
CA SER A 13 10.69 -1.72 11.95
C SER A 13 11.40 -0.69 11.08
N LEU A 14 10.68 0.34 10.59
CA LEU A 14 11.25 1.44 9.81
C LEU A 14 12.23 2.28 10.63
N ALA A 15 11.89 2.60 11.89
CA ALA A 15 12.71 3.43 12.77
C ALA A 15 14.13 2.90 13.02
N LYS A 16 14.39 1.63 12.71
CA LYS A 16 15.74 1.03 12.78
C LYS A 16 16.66 1.50 11.65
N PHE A 17 16.08 2.03 10.58
CA PHE A 17 16.82 2.37 9.36
C PHE A 17 16.81 3.86 9.03
N THR A 18 15.85 4.61 9.56
CA THR A 18 15.71 6.03 9.27
C THR A 18 14.94 6.75 10.38
N GLN A 19 15.19 8.04 10.50
CA GLN A 19 14.44 8.99 11.35
C GLN A 19 13.42 9.81 10.53
N THR A 20 13.12 9.37 9.29
CA THR A 20 12.16 10.05 8.43
C THR A 20 10.79 10.11 9.11
N GLU A 21 10.12 11.25 9.02
CA GLU A 21 8.77 11.42 9.53
C GLU A 21 7.80 10.44 8.86
N VAL A 22 6.95 9.82 9.68
CA VAL A 22 5.89 8.92 9.23
C VAL A 22 4.54 9.55 9.54
N THR A 23 3.81 9.91 8.50
CA THR A 23 2.47 10.48 8.60
C THR A 23 1.42 9.39 8.34
N PRO A 24 0.56 9.03 9.32
CA PRO A 24 -0.52 8.09 9.07
C PRO A 24 -1.57 8.72 8.16
N ILE A 25 -1.97 7.98 7.12
CA ILE A 25 -3.13 8.33 6.28
C ILE A 25 -4.39 7.83 7.01
N ASP A 26 -4.90 8.66 7.92
CA ASP A 26 -6.04 8.37 8.77
C ASP A 26 -7.35 8.80 8.10
N SER A 27 -8.26 7.86 7.85
CA SER A 27 -9.52 8.12 7.15
C SER A 27 -10.43 9.12 7.86
N ALA A 28 -10.44 9.13 9.20
CA ALA A 28 -11.26 10.05 9.98
C ALA A 28 -10.72 11.48 9.90
N ARG A 29 -9.39 11.64 9.97
CA ARG A 29 -8.74 12.96 9.78
C ARG A 29 -8.95 13.48 8.36
N LEU A 30 -8.81 12.62 7.35
CA LEU A 30 -9.05 13.00 5.96
C LEU A 30 -10.50 13.40 5.71
N ALA A 31 -11.45 12.70 6.32
CA ALA A 31 -12.87 13.04 6.23
C ALA A 31 -13.17 14.39 6.92
N SER A 32 -12.64 14.62 8.12
CA SER A 32 -12.84 15.87 8.87
C SER A 32 -12.24 17.10 8.17
N SER A 33 -11.12 16.90 7.45
CA SER A 33 -10.49 17.96 6.64
C SER A 33 -11.16 18.18 5.27
N GLY A 34 -12.13 17.35 4.89
CA GLY A 34 -12.77 17.38 3.59
C GLY A 34 -11.93 16.85 2.43
N LEU A 35 -10.75 16.29 2.70
CA LEU A 35 -9.88 15.71 1.69
C LEU A 35 -10.38 14.34 1.18
N PHE A 36 -11.09 13.59 2.02
CA PHE A 36 -11.65 12.31 1.63
C PHE A 36 -13.15 12.26 1.98
N ARG A 37 -13.99 12.23 0.95
CA ARG A 37 -15.46 12.32 1.06
C ARG A 37 -16.16 11.15 0.38
N ARG A 38 -15.43 10.06 0.17
CA ARG A 38 -15.92 8.92 -0.59
C ARG A 38 -17.00 8.17 0.16
N PRO A 39 -18.22 8.01 -0.42
CA PRO A 39 -19.32 7.35 0.26
C PRO A 39 -19.09 5.83 0.27
N LEU A 40 -18.94 5.27 1.47
CA LEU A 40 -18.79 3.84 1.69
C LEU A 40 -20.02 3.27 2.39
N ASP A 41 -20.60 2.21 1.85
CA ASP A 41 -21.60 1.40 2.56
C ASP A 41 -20.87 0.35 3.41
N ARG A 42 -21.11 0.37 4.72
CA ARG A 42 -20.50 -0.53 5.72
C ARG A 42 -21.48 -1.57 6.28
N ARG A 43 -22.69 -1.67 5.71
CA ARG A 43 -23.70 -2.65 6.08
C ARG A 43 -23.38 -4.00 5.46
N GLY A 44 -22.54 -4.78 6.11
CA GLY A 44 -22.03 -6.05 5.61
C GLY A 44 -20.63 -5.90 5.01
N ARG A 45 -20.41 -6.48 3.82
CA ARG A 45 -19.13 -6.30 3.10
C ARG A 45 -19.01 -4.84 2.66
N MET A 46 -17.87 -4.22 2.97
CA MET A 46 -17.62 -2.83 2.60
C MET A 46 -17.75 -2.63 1.09
N TYR A 47 -18.50 -1.59 0.71
CA TYR A 47 -18.86 -1.30 -0.67
C TYR A 47 -18.62 0.17 -0.98
N ASP A 48 -17.87 0.44 -2.02
CA ASP A 48 -17.61 1.79 -2.51
C ASP A 48 -18.68 2.17 -3.54
N LEU A 49 -19.48 3.16 -3.20
CA LEU A 49 -20.62 3.56 -4.03
C LEU A 49 -20.18 4.23 -5.34
N HIS A 50 -19.03 4.91 -5.39
CA HIS A 50 -18.51 5.48 -6.65
C HIS A 50 -17.93 4.42 -7.57
N SER A 51 -17.24 3.42 -7.03
CA SER A 51 -16.77 2.28 -7.83
C SER A 51 -17.90 1.34 -8.24
N ASN A 52 -19.06 1.42 -7.56
CA ASN A 52 -20.12 0.42 -7.62
C ASN A 52 -19.57 -0.99 -7.42
N ALA A 53 -18.68 -1.17 -6.43
CA ALA A 53 -17.93 -2.40 -6.21
C ALA A 53 -17.53 -2.57 -4.73
N PRO A 54 -17.34 -3.83 -4.29
CA PRO A 54 -16.73 -4.08 -2.99
C PRO A 54 -15.32 -3.48 -2.91
N CYS A 55 -14.97 -2.90 -1.76
CA CYS A 55 -13.59 -2.51 -1.45
C CYS A 55 -13.05 -3.29 -0.26
N SER A 56 -11.73 -3.49 -0.23
CA SER A 56 -11.11 -4.31 0.81
C SER A 56 -11.05 -3.59 2.16
N THR A 57 -10.79 -2.28 2.15
CA THR A 57 -10.66 -1.44 3.33
C THR A 57 -11.15 -0.03 3.04
N GLU A 58 -11.50 0.73 4.08
CA GLU A 58 -11.90 2.14 3.96
C GLU A 58 -10.75 3.06 3.48
N PHE A 59 -9.51 2.61 3.58
CA PHE A 59 -8.32 3.35 3.16
C PHE A 59 -7.68 2.81 1.87
N ALA A 60 -8.32 1.87 1.19
CA ALA A 60 -7.81 1.36 -0.08
C ALA A 60 -7.57 2.46 -1.13
N ILE A 61 -8.36 3.54 -1.08
CA ILE A 61 -8.31 4.64 -2.04
C ILE A 61 -7.54 5.85 -1.51
N SER A 62 -7.55 6.10 -0.20
CA SER A 62 -6.92 7.30 0.38
C SER A 62 -5.41 7.39 0.14
N ARG A 63 -4.74 6.28 -0.20
CA ARG A 63 -3.32 6.25 -0.62
C ARG A 63 -2.99 7.17 -1.78
N PHE A 64 -3.96 7.44 -2.64
CA PHE A 64 -3.81 8.32 -3.80
C PHE A 64 -3.82 9.81 -3.44
N LEU A 65 -4.07 10.15 -2.17
CA LEU A 65 -3.86 11.51 -1.64
C LEU A 65 -2.40 11.81 -1.29
N THR A 66 -1.51 10.82 -1.33
CA THR A 66 -0.09 10.98 -0.93
C THR A 66 0.58 12.18 -1.59
N PRO A 67 0.51 12.41 -2.93
CA PRO A 67 1.19 13.56 -3.52
C PRO A 67 0.58 14.90 -3.10
N MET A 68 -0.71 14.93 -2.74
CA MET A 68 -1.38 16.14 -2.25
C MET A 68 -1.01 16.45 -0.80
N LEU A 69 -0.75 15.43 0.00
CA LEU A 69 -0.34 15.54 1.39
C LEU A 69 1.14 15.90 1.53
N ALA A 70 2.01 15.27 0.74
CA ALA A 70 3.45 15.51 0.76
C ALA A 70 3.85 16.79 0.02
N GLN A 71 3.13 17.16 -1.03
CA GLN A 71 3.27 18.38 -1.85
C GLN A 71 4.52 18.41 -2.73
N THR A 72 5.71 18.10 -2.21
CA THR A 72 6.99 18.21 -2.93
C THR A 72 7.92 17.03 -2.63
N GLY A 73 8.92 16.82 -3.50
CA GLY A 73 9.94 15.81 -3.33
C GLY A 73 9.43 14.38 -3.55
N TRP A 74 10.20 13.42 -3.06
CA TRP A 74 9.81 12.02 -3.05
C TRP A 74 9.08 11.65 -1.76
N ALA A 75 7.89 11.05 -1.89
CA ALA A 75 7.12 10.52 -0.78
C ALA A 75 6.86 9.03 -0.96
N LEU A 76 7.08 8.24 0.07
CA LEU A 76 6.82 6.80 0.04
C LEU A 76 5.49 6.50 0.74
N PHE A 77 4.52 5.98 -0.03
CA PHE A 77 3.34 5.33 0.53
C PHE A 77 3.60 3.84 0.72
N VAL A 78 3.19 3.28 1.84
CA VAL A 78 3.27 1.84 2.13
C VAL A 78 2.01 1.41 2.88
N ASP A 79 1.44 0.25 2.51
CA ASP A 79 0.42 -0.40 3.32
C ASP A 79 0.99 -0.73 4.71
N CYS A 80 0.17 -0.78 5.74
CA CYS A 80 0.65 -0.92 7.13
C CYS A 80 1.01 -2.36 7.52
N ASP A 81 0.61 -3.36 6.74
CA ASP A 81 0.88 -4.78 6.97
C ASP A 81 2.26 -5.23 6.47
N VAL A 82 3.27 -4.42 6.76
CA VAL A 82 4.66 -4.64 6.32
C VAL A 82 5.65 -4.66 7.48
N VAL A 83 6.80 -5.30 7.24
CA VAL A 83 8.01 -5.18 8.05
C VAL A 83 9.15 -4.68 7.17
N PHE A 84 9.80 -3.60 7.59
CA PHE A 84 11.01 -3.09 6.95
C PHE A 84 12.22 -3.91 7.40
N ARG A 85 13.06 -4.29 6.43
CA ARG A 85 14.35 -4.97 6.60
C ARG A 85 15.52 -4.18 6.01
N GLY A 86 15.25 -3.04 5.42
CA GLY A 86 16.23 -2.13 4.87
C GLY A 86 15.74 -0.70 4.86
N SER A 87 16.67 0.23 4.68
CA SER A 87 16.34 1.65 4.61
C SER A 87 15.64 1.98 3.29
N PRO A 88 14.42 2.55 3.31
CA PRO A 88 13.77 3.02 2.08
C PRO A 88 14.54 4.16 1.41
N LEU A 89 15.44 4.84 2.12
CA LEU A 89 16.30 5.88 1.53
C LEU A 89 17.32 5.30 0.53
N ALA A 90 17.53 3.97 0.53
CA ALA A 90 18.37 3.28 -0.45
C ALA A 90 17.59 2.82 -1.70
N MET A 91 16.30 3.15 -1.79
CA MET A 91 15.48 2.81 -2.96
C MET A 91 16.02 3.52 -4.21
N PRO A 92 16.24 2.78 -5.31
CA PRO A 92 16.76 3.38 -6.54
C PRO A 92 15.65 4.17 -7.24
N LEU A 93 15.55 5.46 -6.94
CA LEU A 93 14.56 6.36 -7.51
C LEU A 93 15.07 6.94 -8.84
N ASP A 94 14.16 7.13 -9.79
CA ASP A 94 14.40 7.73 -11.11
C ASP A 94 13.53 8.99 -11.24
N ASP A 95 14.16 10.16 -11.23
CA ASP A 95 13.49 11.47 -11.28
C ASP A 95 12.69 11.68 -12.58
N SER A 96 12.95 10.90 -13.63
CA SER A 96 12.16 10.93 -14.86
C SER A 96 10.79 10.24 -14.74
N LYS A 97 10.51 9.60 -13.61
CA LYS A 97 9.27 8.86 -13.35
C LYS A 97 8.35 9.62 -12.39
N ALA A 98 7.06 9.54 -12.67
CA ALA A 98 6.03 10.09 -11.78
C ALA A 98 5.85 9.25 -10.51
N VAL A 99 5.95 7.94 -10.66
CA VAL A 99 5.93 6.97 -9.55
C VAL A 99 6.91 5.84 -9.81
N MET A 100 7.43 5.25 -8.73
CA MET A 100 8.19 4.00 -8.78
C MET A 100 7.43 2.93 -7.98
N VAL A 101 7.20 1.76 -8.57
CA VAL A 101 6.45 0.65 -7.97
C VAL A 101 7.09 -0.69 -8.29
N VAL A 102 6.82 -1.71 -7.48
CA VAL A 102 7.11 -3.09 -7.87
C VAL A 102 6.00 -3.56 -8.83
N LYS A 103 6.36 -3.84 -10.09
CA LYS A 103 5.42 -4.29 -11.12
C LYS A 103 5.11 -5.78 -10.96
N HIS A 104 4.30 -6.11 -9.96
CA HIS A 104 3.85 -7.50 -9.77
C HIS A 104 3.14 -8.01 -11.02
N ARG A 105 3.50 -9.23 -11.43
CA ARG A 105 2.73 -9.92 -12.48
C ARG A 105 1.32 -10.22 -11.99
N PRO A 106 0.31 -10.23 -12.88
CA PRO A 106 -1.02 -10.66 -12.50
C PRO A 106 -0.95 -12.04 -11.84
N LEU A 107 -1.46 -12.15 -10.62
CA LEU A 107 -1.56 -13.42 -9.93
C LEU A 107 -2.86 -14.11 -10.35
N PRO A 108 -2.89 -15.45 -10.47
CA PRO A 108 -4.14 -16.17 -10.66
C PRO A 108 -5.17 -15.74 -9.60
N ALA A 109 -6.42 -15.62 -9.99
CA ALA A 109 -7.52 -15.27 -9.09
C ALA A 109 -7.92 -16.49 -8.23
N GLU A 110 -6.96 -17.11 -7.54
CA GLU A 110 -7.21 -18.26 -6.66
C GLU A 110 -7.08 -17.83 -5.21
N GLY A 111 -8.14 -18.07 -4.44
CA GLY A 111 -8.18 -17.90 -2.99
C GLY A 111 -8.97 -16.69 -2.49
N THR A 112 -9.36 -16.79 -1.24
CA THR A 112 -9.95 -15.70 -0.46
C THR A 112 -8.85 -15.02 0.33
N LYS A 113 -8.85 -13.67 0.34
CA LYS A 113 -8.06 -12.91 1.32
C LYS A 113 -8.63 -13.12 2.73
N MET A 114 -7.85 -12.71 3.74
CA MET A 114 -8.30 -12.45 5.10
C MET A 114 -9.72 -11.88 5.08
N ASP A 115 -10.62 -12.41 5.88
CA ASP A 115 -12.06 -12.08 5.94
C ASP A 115 -12.95 -12.56 4.77
N GLY A 116 -12.54 -13.60 4.01
CA GLY A 116 -13.39 -14.23 2.98
C GLY A 116 -13.59 -13.38 1.71
N GLN A 117 -12.75 -12.37 1.47
CA GLN A 117 -12.89 -11.50 0.32
C GLN A 117 -12.43 -12.17 -0.98
N ALA A 118 -13.31 -12.24 -1.97
CA ALA A 118 -12.97 -12.69 -3.31
C ALA A 118 -11.93 -11.74 -3.96
N GLN A 119 -10.84 -12.31 -4.47
CA GLN A 119 -9.85 -11.55 -5.22
C GLN A 119 -10.35 -11.38 -6.67
N GLN A 120 -10.37 -10.14 -7.14
CA GLN A 120 -10.52 -9.87 -8.57
C GLN A 120 -9.14 -9.69 -9.20
N ALA A 121 -8.88 -10.39 -10.30
CA ALA A 121 -7.71 -10.13 -11.13
C ALA A 121 -7.96 -8.86 -11.94
N TYR A 122 -7.06 -7.89 -11.86
CA TYR A 122 -7.02 -6.72 -12.73
C TYR A 122 -5.56 -6.38 -13.03
N GLU A 123 -5.33 -5.69 -14.13
CA GLU A 123 -4.01 -5.20 -14.49
C GLU A 123 -3.44 -4.31 -13.40
N ARG A 124 -2.11 -4.39 -13.18
CA ARG A 124 -1.38 -3.62 -12.15
C ARG A 124 -1.82 -3.89 -10.70
N LYS A 125 -2.45 -5.06 -10.44
CA LYS A 125 -2.82 -5.47 -9.09
C LYS A 125 -1.60 -5.50 -8.17
N ASN A 126 -1.77 -5.01 -6.93
CA ASN A 126 -0.75 -4.88 -5.89
C ASN A 126 0.39 -3.87 -6.17
N TRP A 127 0.40 -3.19 -7.33
CA TRP A 127 1.40 -2.15 -7.60
C TRP A 127 1.27 -0.98 -6.64
N SER A 128 0.06 -0.65 -6.23
CA SER A 128 -0.25 0.49 -5.37
C SER A 128 -0.08 0.25 -3.87
N SER A 129 0.40 -0.92 -3.45
CA SER A 129 0.62 -1.22 -2.03
C SER A 129 1.92 -0.64 -1.47
N VAL A 130 2.91 -0.40 -2.35
CA VAL A 130 4.12 0.38 -2.08
C VAL A 130 4.33 1.29 -3.28
N ILE A 131 4.29 2.61 -3.07
CA ILE A 131 4.44 3.61 -4.13
C ILE A 131 5.44 4.66 -3.68
N ALA A 132 6.56 4.79 -4.38
CA ALA A 132 7.38 5.98 -4.27
C ALA A 132 6.84 7.02 -5.26
N TRP A 133 6.34 8.14 -4.72
CA TRP A 133 5.75 9.25 -5.46
C TRP A 133 6.77 10.35 -5.70
N ASN A 134 7.01 10.71 -6.94
CA ASN A 134 7.68 11.96 -7.28
C ASN A 134 6.64 13.08 -7.31
N CYS A 135 6.45 13.75 -6.17
CA CYS A 135 5.40 14.76 -6.02
C CYS A 135 5.61 16.00 -6.92
N ASP A 136 6.84 16.25 -7.35
CA ASP A 136 7.18 17.34 -8.25
C ASP A 136 6.95 17.00 -9.72
N HIS A 137 6.80 15.72 -10.07
CA HIS A 137 6.62 15.30 -11.44
C HIS A 137 5.30 15.80 -12.03
N PRO A 138 5.31 16.49 -13.20
CA PRO A 138 4.12 17.16 -13.75
C PRO A 138 2.96 16.19 -14.06
N ALA A 139 3.25 14.93 -14.37
CA ALA A 139 2.22 13.93 -14.63
C ALA A 139 1.30 13.68 -13.42
N ASN A 140 1.83 13.80 -12.20
CA ASN A 140 1.01 13.61 -10.99
C ASN A 140 -0.02 14.72 -10.78
N ARG A 141 0.11 15.88 -11.44
CA ARG A 141 -0.92 16.94 -11.43
C ARG A 141 -2.19 16.56 -12.17
N ARG A 142 -2.15 15.50 -13.00
CA ARG A 142 -3.34 14.97 -13.66
C ARG A 142 -4.26 14.19 -12.70
N LEU A 143 -3.73 13.76 -11.56
CA LEU A 143 -4.53 13.17 -10.49
C LEU A 143 -5.08 14.30 -9.61
N THR A 144 -6.37 14.54 -9.68
CA THR A 144 -7.04 15.58 -8.91
C THR A 144 -7.67 15.04 -7.62
N LEU A 145 -7.95 15.93 -6.67
CA LEU A 145 -8.70 15.59 -5.46
C LEU A 145 -10.11 15.04 -5.81
N GLN A 146 -10.71 15.54 -6.86
CA GLN A 146 -11.99 15.05 -7.36
C GLN A 146 -11.85 13.60 -7.84
N ASP A 147 -10.81 13.29 -8.60
CA ASP A 147 -10.58 11.91 -9.06
C ASP A 147 -10.46 10.93 -7.91
N VAL A 148 -9.69 11.28 -6.87
CA VAL A 148 -9.55 10.39 -5.70
C VAL A 148 -10.88 10.17 -5.02
N ASN A 149 -11.78 11.16 -5.00
CA ASN A 149 -13.07 11.05 -4.35
C ASN A 149 -14.17 10.41 -5.22
N GLU A 150 -14.08 10.46 -6.54
CA GLU A 150 -15.22 10.11 -7.41
C GLU A 150 -14.90 9.01 -8.44
N ARG A 151 -13.62 8.84 -8.84
CA ARG A 151 -13.26 7.87 -9.86
C ARG A 151 -13.32 6.44 -9.33
N PRO A 152 -13.68 5.44 -10.18
CA PRO A 152 -13.64 4.04 -9.77
C PRO A 152 -12.28 3.63 -9.19
N GLY A 153 -12.29 2.91 -8.06
CA GLY A 153 -11.06 2.50 -7.39
C GLY A 153 -10.12 1.69 -8.28
N ARG A 154 -10.66 0.82 -9.16
CA ARG A 154 -9.85 0.07 -10.14
C ARG A 154 -9.02 0.97 -11.05
N ASP A 155 -9.57 2.13 -11.46
CA ASP A 155 -8.89 3.06 -12.36
C ASP A 155 -7.74 3.76 -11.61
N LEU A 156 -7.98 4.13 -10.35
CA LEU A 156 -6.94 4.68 -9.48
C LEU A 156 -5.82 3.66 -9.24
N HIS A 157 -6.14 2.41 -8.90
CA HIS A 157 -5.15 1.35 -8.72
C HIS A 157 -4.42 0.99 -10.02
N ALA A 158 -5.02 1.25 -11.17
CA ALA A 158 -4.38 1.11 -12.48
C ALA A 158 -3.54 2.33 -12.88
N PHE A 159 -3.43 3.37 -12.02
CA PHE A 159 -2.71 4.62 -12.32
C PHE A 159 -3.19 5.25 -13.63
N TYR A 160 -4.51 5.36 -13.83
CA TYR A 160 -5.16 5.80 -15.08
C TYR A 160 -4.62 7.13 -15.63
N TRP A 161 -4.07 7.99 -14.76
CA TRP A 161 -3.54 9.31 -15.12
C TRP A 161 -2.11 9.28 -15.64
N LEU A 162 -1.43 8.11 -15.57
CA LEU A 162 -0.04 7.93 -15.99
C LEU A 162 0.06 7.07 -17.24
N HIS A 163 0.93 7.45 -18.14
CA HIS A 163 1.40 6.59 -19.22
C HIS A 163 2.37 5.52 -18.69
N ASP A 164 2.56 4.44 -19.41
CA ASP A 164 3.40 3.31 -18.97
C ASP A 164 4.86 3.72 -18.76
N ASP A 165 5.38 4.63 -19.58
CA ASP A 165 6.73 5.18 -19.50
C ASP A 165 6.94 6.16 -18.33
N GLU A 166 5.86 6.66 -17.73
CA GLU A 166 5.89 7.50 -16.52
C GLU A 166 5.91 6.68 -15.23
N ILE A 167 5.69 5.37 -15.31
CA ILE A 167 5.69 4.44 -14.17
C ILE A 167 6.99 3.66 -14.17
N GLY A 168 7.89 3.99 -13.25
CA GLY A 168 9.14 3.27 -13.06
C GLY A 168 8.97 1.94 -12.33
N GLU A 169 9.98 1.08 -12.43
CA GLU A 169 9.97 -0.24 -11.83
C GLU A 169 11.01 -0.36 -10.73
N LEU A 170 10.58 -0.85 -9.57
CA LEU A 170 11.43 -1.25 -8.45
C LEU A 170 11.64 -2.77 -8.48
N SER A 171 12.77 -3.24 -7.98
CA SER A 171 12.98 -4.67 -7.78
C SER A 171 11.98 -5.24 -6.77
N SER A 172 11.67 -6.53 -6.89
CA SER A 172 10.73 -7.22 -5.99
C SER A 172 11.12 -7.17 -4.50
N GLU A 173 12.36 -6.80 -4.18
CA GLU A 173 12.84 -6.61 -2.80
C GLU A 173 12.09 -5.48 -2.06
N TRP A 174 11.61 -4.47 -2.79
CA TRP A 174 10.94 -3.29 -2.22
C TRP A 174 9.44 -3.46 -1.96
N ASN A 175 8.88 -4.59 -2.34
CA ASN A 175 7.49 -4.97 -2.01
C ASN A 175 7.31 -6.47 -2.22
N TRP A 176 8.00 -7.29 -1.44
CA TRP A 176 7.84 -8.71 -1.53
C TRP A 176 6.55 -9.17 -0.86
N LEU A 177 5.63 -9.72 -1.64
CA LEU A 177 4.36 -10.26 -1.15
C LEU A 177 4.62 -11.64 -0.53
N VAL A 178 4.66 -11.70 0.80
CA VAL A 178 4.98 -12.91 1.58
C VAL A 178 3.99 -14.03 1.25
N ASN A 179 4.51 -15.22 0.94
CA ASN A 179 3.73 -16.41 0.54
C ASN A 179 2.87 -16.23 -0.73
N VAL A 180 3.05 -15.15 -1.47
CA VAL A 180 2.28 -14.85 -2.69
C VAL A 180 3.18 -14.83 -3.93
N THR A 181 4.36 -14.21 -3.80
CA THR A 181 5.35 -14.16 -4.89
C THR A 181 6.64 -14.88 -4.47
N PRO A 182 7.47 -15.33 -5.44
CA PRO A 182 8.77 -15.89 -5.13
C PRO A 182 9.59 -14.94 -4.25
N LYS A 183 10.24 -15.48 -3.23
CA LYS A 183 11.07 -14.70 -2.33
C LYS A 183 12.28 -14.15 -3.09
N PRO A 184 12.53 -12.83 -3.08
CA PRO A 184 13.77 -12.27 -3.60
C PRO A 184 14.95 -12.62 -2.68
N GLY A 185 16.17 -12.40 -3.15
CA GLY A 185 17.39 -12.71 -2.38
C GLY A 185 17.42 -12.05 -1.01
N ASP A 186 17.16 -10.74 -0.95
CA ASP A 186 17.17 -9.96 0.29
C ASP A 186 16.04 -8.93 0.31
N PRO A 187 14.79 -9.36 0.67
CA PRO A 187 13.65 -8.45 0.68
C PRO A 187 13.88 -7.29 1.67
N LYS A 188 13.66 -6.06 1.22
CA LYS A 188 13.77 -4.84 2.01
C LYS A 188 12.45 -4.46 2.68
N ILE A 189 11.33 -4.80 2.03
CA ILE A 189 9.98 -4.66 2.56
C ILE A 189 9.26 -6.00 2.41
N CYS A 190 8.92 -6.64 3.52
CA CYS A 190 8.11 -7.86 3.57
C CYS A 190 6.66 -7.47 3.80
N HIS A 191 5.78 -7.77 2.85
CA HIS A 191 4.37 -7.37 2.85
C HIS A 191 3.46 -8.59 3.03
N PHE A 192 2.72 -8.62 4.13
CA PHE A 192 1.83 -9.71 4.52
C PHE A 192 0.40 -9.53 3.95
N THR A 193 0.31 -9.26 2.65
CA THR A 193 -0.92 -8.81 1.94
C THR A 193 -2.13 -9.73 2.08
N ASN A 194 -1.94 -11.02 2.36
CA ASN A 194 -3.04 -11.98 2.55
C ASN A 194 -3.36 -12.23 4.02
N GLY A 195 -2.57 -11.71 4.92
CA GLY A 195 -2.62 -11.90 6.36
C GLY A 195 -1.23 -12.20 6.91
N GLY A 196 -1.01 -11.91 8.17
CA GLY A 196 0.27 -12.06 8.83
C GLY A 196 0.17 -12.69 10.22
N PRO A 197 1.28 -12.74 10.97
CA PRO A 197 1.39 -13.54 12.20
C PRO A 197 0.50 -13.07 13.36
N TRP A 198 -0.15 -11.93 13.26
CA TRP A 198 -1.22 -11.49 14.17
C TRP A 198 -2.48 -12.36 14.08
N LEU A 199 -2.58 -13.18 13.01
CA LEU A 199 -3.64 -14.15 12.81
C LEU A 199 -3.07 -15.56 13.04
N PRO A 200 -3.62 -16.39 13.97
CA PRO A 200 -3.08 -17.71 14.27
C PRO A 200 -2.88 -18.61 13.05
N ASP A 201 -3.85 -18.59 12.12
CA ASP A 201 -3.85 -19.43 10.93
C ASP A 201 -2.81 -19.00 9.87
N TRP A 202 -2.17 -17.85 10.04
CA TRP A 202 -1.18 -17.29 9.12
C TRP A 202 0.24 -17.31 9.69
N ARG A 203 0.44 -17.94 10.84
CA ARG A 203 1.76 -18.11 11.46
C ARG A 203 2.60 -19.14 10.71
N GLY A 204 3.92 -18.97 10.77
CA GLY A 204 4.90 -19.84 10.09
C GLY A 204 5.33 -19.30 8.73
N ALA A 205 4.92 -18.08 8.35
CA ALA A 205 5.43 -17.42 7.17
C ALA A 205 6.88 -16.94 7.37
N PRO A 206 7.68 -16.82 6.30
CA PRO A 206 9.00 -16.23 6.40
C PRO A 206 8.96 -14.83 7.02
N TYR A 207 9.83 -14.59 8.00
CA TYR A 207 9.98 -13.33 8.74
C TYR A 207 8.84 -12.99 9.73
N ASP A 208 7.99 -13.95 10.07
CA ASP A 208 7.00 -13.81 11.15
C ASP A 208 7.65 -13.40 12.47
N GLU A 209 8.82 -13.96 12.79
CA GLU A 209 9.59 -13.66 13.98
C GLU A 209 9.97 -12.18 14.06
N LEU A 210 10.25 -11.54 12.93
CA LEU A 210 10.55 -10.10 12.91
C LEU A 210 9.30 -9.29 13.24
N TRP A 211 8.16 -9.65 12.65
CA TRP A 211 6.89 -8.98 12.92
C TRP A 211 6.49 -9.12 14.39
N LEU A 212 6.54 -10.36 14.93
CA LEU A 212 6.22 -10.65 16.33
C LEU A 212 7.14 -9.91 17.31
N LYS A 213 8.42 -9.81 16.98
CA LYS A 213 9.38 -9.02 17.77
C LYS A 213 8.99 -7.54 17.80
N GLU A 214 8.63 -6.94 16.68
CA GLU A 214 8.22 -5.53 16.59
C GLU A 214 6.86 -5.27 17.25
N SER A 215 5.97 -6.26 17.27
CA SER A 215 4.67 -6.12 17.95
C SER A 215 4.79 -6.07 19.48
N GLY A 216 5.92 -6.54 20.03
CA GLY A 216 6.13 -6.72 21.47
C GLY A 216 5.62 -8.08 21.99
N ASN A 217 5.18 -8.97 21.08
CA ASN A 217 4.69 -10.32 21.40
C ASN A 217 5.76 -11.40 21.09
N GLY A 218 6.98 -11.00 20.78
CA GLY A 218 8.11 -11.92 20.61
C GLY A 218 8.55 -12.47 21.97
N VAL A 219 8.66 -13.79 22.06
CA VAL A 219 9.25 -14.51 23.20
C VAL A 219 10.75 -14.32 23.22
#